data_d230d889d929e8f6ca90616676e9003c
#
_entry.id   d230d889d929e8f6ca90616676e9003c
#
_cell.length_a   1.000
_cell.length_b   1.000
_cell.length_c   1.000
_cell.angle_alpha   90.00
_cell.angle_beta   90.00
_cell.angle_gamma   90.00
#
_symmetry.space_group_name_H-M   'P 1'
#
loop_
_entity.id
_entity.type
_entity.pdbx_description
1 polymer ?
#
loop_
_entity_poly.entity_id
_entity_poly.type
_entity_poly.pdbx_seq_one_letter_code
_entity_poly.pdbx_strand_id
1 'polypeptide(L)'
;MIREEIKALIISSLAIALAFSIAMTGGIFGLINTKITNFLLLFAYSLFVISLAFILHELGHRATARKFGCYAEYKMWETGLIIAILLSFFGFVFAAPGAVVIYPRYDLWGRPIPLSKKKSGIISISGAIMNIFLSILFLGLSIIYPLELFNLASKINAWLAIFNLIPFPPLDGFKVFAWDKRIWLIAMISAIFLYFFV
;
A
#
# COMPACT_ATOMS: atom_id res chain seq x y z
N MET A 1 -5.33 -10.14 -19.92
CA MET A 1 -5.71 -9.96 -18.50
C MET A 1 -4.51 -10.10 -17.58
N ILE A 2 -3.91 -11.27 -17.37
CA ILE A 2 -2.75 -11.44 -16.45
C ILE A 2 -1.55 -10.58 -16.84
N ARG A 3 -1.21 -10.46 -18.11
CA ARG A 3 -0.09 -9.63 -18.59
C ARG A 3 -0.27 -8.15 -18.31
N GLU A 4 -1.46 -7.60 -18.52
CA GLU A 4 -1.76 -6.17 -18.26
C GLU A 4 -1.77 -5.86 -16.75
N GLU A 5 -2.27 -6.78 -15.93
CA GLU A 5 -2.23 -6.64 -14.48
C GLU A 5 -0.79 -6.64 -13.95
N ILE A 6 0.06 -7.56 -14.42
CA ILE A 6 1.48 -7.60 -14.03
C ILE A 6 2.19 -6.32 -14.47
N LYS A 7 1.95 -5.85 -15.69
CA LYS A 7 2.50 -4.59 -16.20
C LYS A 7 2.08 -3.41 -15.32
N ALA A 8 0.80 -3.34 -14.96
CA ALA A 8 0.26 -2.30 -14.08
C ALA A 8 0.93 -2.33 -12.69
N LEU A 9 1.09 -3.52 -12.09
CA LEU A 9 1.79 -3.67 -10.79
C LEU A 9 3.25 -3.23 -10.87
N ILE A 10 3.98 -3.59 -11.93
CA ILE A 10 5.38 -3.19 -12.12
C ILE A 10 5.49 -1.67 -12.27
N ILE A 11 4.67 -1.05 -13.14
CA ILE A 11 4.69 0.39 -13.35
C ILE A 11 4.36 1.12 -12.05
N SER A 12 3.34 0.68 -11.33
CA SER A 12 2.95 1.27 -10.05
C SER A 12 4.05 1.14 -9.00
N SER A 13 4.70 -0.02 -8.90
CA SER A 13 5.82 -0.24 -7.99
C SER A 13 7.00 0.70 -8.28
N LEU A 14 7.37 0.83 -9.57
CA LEU A 14 8.45 1.73 -9.99
C LEU A 14 8.13 3.20 -9.67
N ALA A 15 6.91 3.66 -9.99
CA ALA A 15 6.50 5.03 -9.78
C ALA A 15 6.45 5.39 -8.28
N ILE A 16 5.90 4.50 -7.44
CA ILE A 16 5.85 4.73 -5.99
C ILE A 16 7.24 4.66 -5.37
N ALA A 17 8.09 3.71 -5.78
CA ALA A 17 9.46 3.64 -5.31
C ALA A 17 10.25 4.91 -5.65
N LEU A 18 10.06 5.45 -6.85
CA LEU A 18 10.65 6.73 -7.25
C LEU A 18 10.14 7.88 -6.37
N ALA A 19 8.81 7.98 -6.16
CA ALA A 19 8.23 9.00 -5.31
C ALA A 19 8.74 8.93 -3.87
N PHE A 20 8.82 7.72 -3.28
CA PHE A 20 9.43 7.55 -1.96
C PHE A 20 10.90 7.96 -1.92
N SER A 21 11.68 7.57 -2.92
CA SER A 21 13.11 7.92 -2.97
C SER A 21 13.33 9.43 -3.04
N ILE A 22 12.54 10.15 -3.85
CA ILE A 22 12.60 11.61 -3.92
C ILE A 22 12.17 12.23 -2.58
N ALA A 23 11.08 11.79 -2.00
CA ALA A 23 10.61 12.31 -0.72
C ALA A 23 11.60 12.07 0.43
N MET A 24 12.24 10.89 0.46
CA MET A 24 13.24 10.54 1.47
C MET A 24 14.53 11.35 1.37
N THR A 25 14.88 11.90 0.20
CA THR A 25 15.98 12.87 0.10
C THR A 25 15.59 14.24 0.66
N GLY A 26 14.34 14.49 1.04
CA GLY A 26 13.84 15.80 1.43
C GLY A 26 13.23 16.60 0.27
N GLY A 27 12.73 15.89 -0.75
CA GLY A 27 12.13 16.48 -1.93
C GLY A 27 13.15 17.08 -2.89
N ILE A 28 12.74 18.12 -3.66
CA ILE A 28 13.59 18.70 -4.72
C ILE A 28 14.92 19.25 -4.19
N PHE A 29 14.92 19.91 -3.03
CA PHE A 29 16.14 20.51 -2.44
C PHE A 29 17.13 19.44 -1.99
N GLY A 30 16.67 18.36 -1.39
CA GLY A 30 17.51 17.25 -1.02
C GLY A 30 18.00 16.44 -2.22
N LEU A 31 17.15 16.28 -3.24
CA LEU A 31 17.50 15.58 -4.47
C LEU A 31 18.67 16.25 -5.20
N ILE A 32 18.66 17.57 -5.33
CA ILE A 32 19.74 18.34 -5.98
C ILE A 32 21.07 18.18 -5.24
N ASN A 33 21.03 18.05 -3.91
CA ASN A 33 22.23 17.91 -3.07
C ASN A 33 22.68 16.45 -2.87
N THR A 34 21.86 15.48 -3.32
CA THR A 34 22.17 14.06 -3.17
C THR A 34 23.04 13.56 -4.34
N LYS A 35 24.14 12.88 -4.02
CA LYS A 35 24.97 12.24 -5.06
C LYS A 35 24.14 11.19 -5.79
N ILE A 36 24.30 11.11 -7.12
CA ILE A 36 23.54 10.17 -7.96
C ILE A 36 23.70 8.71 -7.49
N THR A 37 24.88 8.32 -7.03
CA THR A 37 25.12 6.96 -6.50
C THR A 37 24.27 6.66 -5.27
N ASN A 38 24.15 7.62 -4.35
CA ASN A 38 23.34 7.48 -3.14
C ASN A 38 21.84 7.43 -3.49
N PHE A 39 21.42 8.26 -4.43
CA PHE A 39 20.03 8.22 -4.91
C PHE A 39 19.69 6.88 -5.56
N LEU A 40 20.57 6.34 -6.42
CA LEU A 40 20.35 5.04 -7.05
C LEU A 40 20.30 3.90 -6.04
N LEU A 41 21.12 3.91 -5.01
CA LEU A 41 21.07 2.94 -3.92
C LEU A 41 19.76 3.06 -3.13
N LEU A 42 19.34 4.29 -2.80
CA LEU A 42 18.08 4.56 -2.13
C LEU A 42 16.88 4.11 -2.98
N PHE A 43 16.92 4.37 -4.30
CA PHE A 43 15.89 3.94 -5.22
C PHE A 43 15.81 2.40 -5.33
N ALA A 44 16.94 1.73 -5.49
CA ALA A 44 16.97 0.26 -5.55
C ALA A 44 16.40 -0.37 -4.27
N TYR A 45 16.78 0.19 -3.12
CA TYR A 45 16.26 -0.22 -1.84
C TYR A 45 14.75 0.05 -1.70
N SER A 46 14.32 1.28 -2.00
CA SER A 46 12.89 1.65 -1.98
C SER A 46 12.09 0.77 -2.92
N LEU A 47 12.62 0.47 -4.11
CA LEU A 47 11.97 -0.40 -5.07
C LEU A 47 11.73 -1.80 -4.50
N PHE A 48 12.72 -2.38 -3.83
CA PHE A 48 12.56 -3.70 -3.20
C PHE A 48 11.49 -3.68 -2.11
N VAL A 49 11.61 -2.77 -1.14
CA VAL A 49 10.72 -2.71 0.03
C VAL A 49 9.29 -2.35 -0.39
N ILE A 50 9.15 -1.34 -1.23
CA ILE A 50 7.82 -0.83 -1.63
C ILE A 50 7.12 -1.81 -2.55
N SER A 51 7.86 -2.43 -3.49
CA SER A 51 7.26 -3.47 -4.33
C SER A 51 6.72 -4.62 -3.49
N LEU A 52 7.49 -5.08 -2.50
CA LEU A 52 7.06 -6.13 -1.59
C LEU A 52 5.82 -5.70 -0.79
N ALA A 53 5.88 -4.52 -0.16
CA ALA A 53 4.79 -3.97 0.65
C ALA A 53 3.52 -3.78 -0.16
N PHE A 54 3.62 -3.17 -1.33
CA PHE A 54 2.51 -2.87 -2.22
C PHE A 54 1.90 -4.14 -2.83
N ILE A 55 2.72 -5.02 -3.41
CA ILE A 55 2.22 -6.24 -4.06
C ILE A 55 1.53 -7.15 -3.03
N LEU A 56 2.08 -7.30 -1.83
CA LEU A 56 1.46 -8.12 -0.79
C LEU A 56 0.18 -7.48 -0.25
N HIS A 57 0.10 -6.15 -0.16
CA HIS A 57 -1.13 -5.43 0.15
C HIS A 57 -2.24 -5.77 -0.86
N GLU A 58 -1.97 -5.61 -2.17
CA GLU A 58 -2.94 -5.90 -3.23
C GLU A 58 -3.32 -7.39 -3.29
N LEU A 59 -2.34 -8.28 -3.04
CA LEU A 59 -2.61 -9.71 -2.93
C LEU A 59 -3.49 -10.05 -1.73
N GLY A 60 -3.38 -9.32 -0.62
CA GLY A 60 -4.27 -9.43 0.53
C GLY A 60 -5.73 -9.19 0.14
N HIS A 61 -6.02 -8.09 -0.55
CA HIS A 61 -7.35 -7.78 -1.07
C HIS A 61 -7.85 -8.87 -2.02
N ARG A 62 -7.02 -9.26 -2.97
CA ARG A 62 -7.36 -10.27 -3.98
C ARG A 62 -7.65 -11.63 -3.38
N ALA A 63 -6.81 -12.09 -2.45
CA ALA A 63 -7.00 -13.39 -1.77
C ALA A 63 -8.30 -13.40 -0.96
N THR A 64 -8.58 -12.30 -0.24
CA THR A 64 -9.81 -12.17 0.55
C THR A 64 -11.06 -12.06 -0.32
N ALA A 65 -11.01 -11.32 -1.44
CA ALA A 65 -12.12 -11.23 -2.38
C ALA A 65 -12.45 -12.60 -2.99
N ARG A 66 -11.41 -13.37 -3.35
CA ARG A 66 -11.59 -14.74 -3.89
C ARG A 66 -12.20 -15.69 -2.88
N LYS A 67 -11.88 -15.59 -1.58
CA LYS A 67 -12.54 -16.37 -0.51
C LYS A 67 -14.05 -16.09 -0.45
N PHE A 68 -14.49 -14.89 -0.82
CA PHE A 68 -15.91 -14.55 -0.96
C PHE A 68 -16.49 -14.91 -2.33
N GLY A 69 -15.71 -15.58 -3.19
CA GLY A 69 -16.10 -16.00 -4.52
C GLY A 69 -16.21 -14.88 -5.55
N CYS A 70 -15.57 -13.74 -5.28
CA CYS A 70 -15.52 -12.61 -6.20
C CYS A 70 -14.29 -12.72 -7.12
N TYR A 71 -14.43 -12.24 -8.36
CA TYR A 71 -13.27 -11.98 -9.21
C TYR A 71 -12.67 -10.63 -8.82
N ALA A 72 -11.34 -10.56 -8.78
CA ALA A 72 -10.62 -9.36 -8.38
C ALA A 72 -9.36 -9.22 -9.22
N GLU A 73 -9.10 -8.02 -9.73
CA GLU A 73 -7.90 -7.66 -10.49
C GLU A 73 -7.39 -6.29 -10.08
N TYR A 74 -6.08 -6.10 -10.08
CA TYR A 74 -5.47 -4.80 -9.85
C TYR A 74 -5.63 -3.89 -11.07
N LYS A 75 -6.06 -2.64 -10.86
CA LYS A 75 -6.08 -1.58 -11.87
C LYS A 75 -5.28 -0.39 -11.41
N MET A 76 -4.31 0.00 -12.21
CA MET A 76 -3.49 1.18 -12.00
C MET A 76 -4.33 2.45 -12.16
N TRP A 77 -4.03 3.46 -11.32
CA TRP A 77 -4.59 4.80 -11.43
C TRP A 77 -3.49 5.76 -11.88
N GLU A 78 -3.40 6.00 -13.19
CA GLU A 78 -2.35 6.79 -13.81
C GLU A 78 -2.22 8.20 -13.22
N THR A 79 -3.36 8.89 -13.03
CA THR A 79 -3.38 10.21 -12.40
C THR A 79 -2.83 10.17 -10.97
N GLY A 80 -3.16 9.14 -10.20
CA GLY A 80 -2.63 8.94 -8.85
C GLY A 80 -1.12 8.76 -8.82
N LEU A 81 -0.56 8.05 -9.79
CA LEU A 81 0.90 7.89 -9.94
C LEU A 81 1.59 9.22 -10.28
N ILE A 82 1.01 10.01 -11.18
CA ILE A 82 1.53 11.34 -11.51
C ILE A 82 1.52 12.24 -10.28
N ILE A 83 0.41 12.26 -9.54
CA ILE A 83 0.27 13.03 -8.29
C ILE A 83 1.30 12.56 -7.25
N ALA A 84 1.51 11.25 -7.10
CA ALA A 84 2.51 10.70 -6.19
C ALA A 84 3.92 11.23 -6.49
N ILE A 85 4.33 11.21 -7.76
CA ILE A 85 5.63 11.73 -8.20
C ILE A 85 5.71 13.25 -7.99
N LEU A 86 4.68 14.02 -8.36
CA LEU A 86 4.68 15.49 -8.21
C LEU A 86 4.78 15.89 -6.73
N LEU A 87 3.99 15.26 -5.85
CA LEU A 87 4.01 15.58 -4.42
C LEU A 87 5.33 15.16 -3.75
N SER A 88 6.02 14.16 -4.28
CA SER A 88 7.30 13.71 -3.73
C SER A 88 8.40 14.79 -3.81
N PHE A 89 8.34 15.69 -4.79
CA PHE A 89 9.25 16.83 -4.86
C PHE A 89 9.07 17.84 -3.72
N PHE A 90 7.90 17.82 -3.06
CA PHE A 90 7.63 18.61 -1.85
C PHE A 90 7.87 17.80 -0.55
N GLY A 91 8.43 16.61 -0.65
CA GLY A 91 8.66 15.72 0.50
C GLY A 91 7.44 14.91 0.95
N PHE A 92 6.33 14.93 0.19
CA PHE A 92 5.12 14.19 0.50
C PHE A 92 4.97 12.97 -0.42
N VAL A 93 4.58 11.84 0.17
CA VAL A 93 4.26 10.65 -0.61
C VAL A 93 2.75 10.40 -0.59
N PHE A 94 2.14 10.45 -1.75
CA PHE A 94 0.75 10.03 -1.96
C PHE A 94 0.74 8.62 -2.55
N ALA A 95 0.51 7.61 -1.71
CA ALA A 95 0.64 6.21 -2.12
C ALA A 95 -0.71 5.60 -2.53
N ALA A 96 -1.36 6.19 -3.54
CA ALA A 96 -2.56 5.65 -4.15
C ALA A 96 -2.33 5.29 -5.63
N PRO A 97 -1.54 4.23 -5.93
CA PRO A 97 -1.13 3.91 -7.31
C PRO A 97 -2.23 3.24 -8.13
N GLY A 98 -3.28 2.80 -7.48
CA GLY A 98 -4.37 2.04 -8.05
C GLY A 98 -5.16 1.32 -6.97
N ALA A 99 -5.99 0.38 -7.38
CA ALA A 99 -6.77 -0.43 -6.45
C ALA A 99 -7.14 -1.78 -7.06
N VAL A 100 -7.39 -2.77 -6.19
CA VAL A 100 -8.03 -4.01 -6.61
C VAL A 100 -9.51 -3.73 -6.88
N VAL A 101 -9.90 -3.84 -8.13
CA VAL A 101 -11.30 -3.78 -8.57
C VAL A 101 -11.94 -5.14 -8.33
N ILE A 102 -13.02 -5.13 -7.56
CA ILE A 102 -13.75 -6.35 -7.21
C ILE A 102 -15.02 -6.41 -8.05
N TYR A 103 -15.13 -7.46 -8.85
CA TYR A 103 -16.31 -7.72 -9.66
C TYR A 103 -17.31 -8.54 -8.85
N PRO A 104 -18.59 -8.13 -8.81
CA PRO A 104 -19.61 -8.85 -8.09
C PRO A 104 -19.82 -10.25 -8.69
N ARG A 105 -20.31 -11.15 -7.87
CA ARG A 105 -20.86 -12.43 -8.35
C ARG A 105 -22.16 -12.16 -9.07
N TYR A 106 -22.50 -13.04 -10.00
CA TYR A 106 -23.82 -13.02 -10.67
C TYR A 106 -24.67 -14.18 -10.18
N ASP A 107 -25.97 -13.96 -10.06
CA ASP A 107 -26.95 -15.00 -9.78
C ASP A 107 -27.20 -15.85 -11.04
N LEU A 108 -28.05 -16.87 -10.92
CA LEU A 108 -28.43 -17.74 -12.05
C LEU A 108 -29.14 -16.98 -13.18
N TRP A 109 -29.62 -15.78 -12.90
CA TRP A 109 -30.34 -14.93 -13.85
C TRP A 109 -29.44 -13.82 -14.43
N GLY A 110 -28.13 -13.87 -14.17
CA GLY A 110 -27.18 -12.88 -14.64
C GLY A 110 -27.25 -11.53 -13.92
N ARG A 111 -27.88 -11.45 -12.73
CA ARG A 111 -27.97 -10.22 -11.95
C ARG A 111 -26.75 -10.11 -11.02
N PRO A 112 -26.12 -8.94 -10.91
CA PRO A 112 -24.99 -8.75 -10.01
C PRO A 112 -25.48 -8.84 -8.54
N ILE A 113 -24.80 -9.67 -7.74
CA ILE A 113 -25.02 -9.79 -6.30
C ILE A 113 -24.11 -8.76 -5.62
N PRO A 114 -24.66 -7.67 -5.03
CA PRO A 114 -23.85 -6.64 -4.42
C PRO A 114 -23.08 -7.17 -3.20
N LEU A 115 -21.85 -6.69 -3.01
CA LEU A 115 -21.08 -6.96 -1.81
C LEU A 115 -21.71 -6.29 -0.60
N SER A 116 -21.94 -7.06 0.47
CA SER A 116 -22.36 -6.45 1.74
C SER A 116 -21.26 -5.54 2.31
N LYS A 117 -21.65 -4.53 3.11
CA LYS A 117 -20.70 -3.65 3.82
C LYS A 117 -19.64 -4.44 4.59
N LYS A 118 -20.05 -5.53 5.27
CA LYS A 118 -19.14 -6.41 6.00
C LYS A 118 -18.09 -7.05 5.08
N LYS A 119 -18.51 -7.66 3.97
CA LYS A 119 -17.57 -8.29 3.03
C LYS A 119 -16.62 -7.26 2.42
N SER A 120 -17.14 -6.09 2.04
CA SER A 120 -16.33 -4.99 1.52
C SER A 120 -15.30 -4.52 2.55
N GLY A 121 -15.71 -4.31 3.80
CA GLY A 121 -14.79 -3.93 4.88
C GLY A 121 -13.71 -4.97 5.18
N ILE A 122 -14.07 -6.28 5.20
CA ILE A 122 -13.10 -7.36 5.42
C ILE A 122 -12.10 -7.44 4.27
N ILE A 123 -12.54 -7.25 3.03
CA ILE A 123 -11.62 -7.21 1.89
C ILE A 123 -10.70 -5.99 2.01
N SER A 124 -11.25 -4.82 2.31
CA SER A 124 -10.46 -3.59 2.39
C SER A 124 -9.45 -3.59 3.52
N ILE A 125 -9.76 -4.15 4.69
CA ILE A 125 -8.79 -4.20 5.78
C ILE A 125 -7.64 -5.18 5.52
N SER A 126 -7.83 -6.18 4.66
CA SER A 126 -6.82 -7.22 4.43
C SER A 126 -5.50 -6.70 3.88
N GLY A 127 -5.53 -5.64 3.06
CA GLY A 127 -4.31 -4.97 2.60
C GLY A 127 -3.55 -4.29 3.73
N ALA A 128 -4.24 -3.51 4.56
CA ALA A 128 -3.62 -2.86 5.72
C ALA A 128 -3.06 -3.88 6.73
N ILE A 129 -3.75 -5.01 6.94
CA ILE A 129 -3.26 -6.12 7.79
C ILE A 129 -1.95 -6.69 7.23
N MET A 130 -1.83 -6.86 5.92
CA MET A 130 -0.58 -7.32 5.31
C MET A 130 0.57 -6.35 5.57
N ASN A 131 0.34 -5.06 5.46
CA ASN A 131 1.38 -4.07 5.77
C ASN A 131 1.72 -4.03 7.27
N ILE A 132 0.75 -4.12 8.17
CA ILE A 132 1.00 -4.24 9.62
C ILE A 132 1.84 -5.49 9.93
N PHE A 133 1.48 -6.62 9.33
CA PHE A 133 2.24 -7.88 9.48
C PHE A 133 3.68 -7.73 8.99
N LEU A 134 3.89 -7.15 7.80
CA LEU A 134 5.23 -6.88 7.28
C LEU A 134 6.03 -5.92 8.15
N SER A 135 5.38 -4.88 8.68
CA SER A 135 6.02 -3.96 9.64
C SER A 135 6.53 -4.69 10.86
N ILE A 136 5.70 -5.54 11.48
CA ILE A 136 6.10 -6.37 12.64
C ILE A 136 7.22 -7.33 12.27
N LEU A 137 7.14 -7.98 11.10
CA LEU A 137 8.16 -8.91 10.62
C LEU A 137 9.52 -8.20 10.47
N PHE A 138 9.55 -7.05 9.79
CA PHE A 138 10.79 -6.28 9.60
C PHE A 138 11.32 -5.70 10.91
N LEU A 139 10.44 -5.30 11.83
CA LEU A 139 10.84 -4.90 13.19
C LEU A 139 11.49 -6.06 13.93
N GLY A 140 10.92 -7.26 13.87
CA GLY A 140 11.52 -8.47 14.47
C GLY A 140 12.88 -8.79 13.85
N LEU A 141 13.02 -8.66 12.52
CA LEU A 141 14.30 -8.84 11.84
C LEU A 141 15.33 -7.77 12.22
N SER A 142 14.94 -6.52 12.48
CA SER A 142 15.86 -5.48 12.94
C SER A 142 16.44 -5.71 14.31
N ILE A 143 15.72 -6.43 15.18
CA ILE A 143 16.20 -6.83 16.51
C ILE A 143 17.28 -7.92 16.38
N ILE A 144 17.09 -8.88 15.44
CA ILE A 144 18.02 -9.98 15.22
C ILE A 144 19.24 -9.53 14.41
N TYR A 145 18.98 -8.73 13.39
CA TYR A 145 19.98 -8.17 12.48
C TYR A 145 19.85 -6.65 12.50
N PRO A 146 20.66 -5.91 13.29
CA PRO A 146 20.52 -4.46 13.50
C PRO A 146 20.97 -3.68 12.26
N LEU A 147 20.26 -3.87 11.16
CA LEU A 147 20.42 -3.13 9.92
C LEU A 147 19.34 -2.05 9.83
N GLU A 148 19.72 -0.80 9.60
CA GLU A 148 18.79 0.32 9.39
C GLU A 148 17.76 0.03 8.29
N LEU A 149 18.14 -0.82 7.36
CA LEU A 149 17.32 -1.35 6.29
C LEU A 149 15.99 -1.94 6.79
N PHE A 150 16.03 -2.76 7.85
CA PHE A 150 14.84 -3.41 8.38
C PHE A 150 13.96 -2.42 9.15
N ASN A 151 14.54 -1.49 9.89
CA ASN A 151 13.78 -0.42 10.57
C ASN A 151 13.05 0.44 9.53
N LEU A 152 13.73 0.83 8.47
CA LEU A 152 13.13 1.61 7.40
C LEU A 152 12.02 0.83 6.68
N ALA A 153 12.23 -0.48 6.42
CA ALA A 153 11.21 -1.34 5.83
C ALA A 153 9.97 -1.45 6.73
N SER A 154 10.18 -1.57 8.05
CA SER A 154 9.10 -1.56 9.03
C SER A 154 8.31 -0.24 9.00
N LYS A 155 9.00 0.90 9.03
CA LYS A 155 8.37 2.24 8.96
C LYS A 155 7.59 2.46 7.66
N ILE A 156 8.14 2.07 6.52
CA ILE A 156 7.44 2.18 5.23
C ILE A 156 6.14 1.37 5.24
N ASN A 157 6.16 0.14 5.75
CA ASN A 157 4.96 -0.69 5.83
C ASN A 157 3.94 -0.12 6.82
N ALA A 158 4.37 0.34 7.99
CA ALA A 158 3.50 1.00 8.96
C ALA A 158 2.85 2.26 8.35
N TRP A 159 3.64 3.08 7.66
CA TRP A 159 3.15 4.27 6.98
C TRP A 159 2.12 3.95 5.88
N LEU A 160 2.38 2.93 5.05
CA LEU A 160 1.44 2.47 4.03
C LEU A 160 0.11 1.99 4.64
N ALA A 161 0.18 1.29 5.80
CA ALA A 161 -1.02 0.89 6.52
C ALA A 161 -1.80 2.11 7.03
N ILE A 162 -1.13 3.10 7.66
CA ILE A 162 -1.76 4.35 8.12
C ILE A 162 -2.43 5.06 6.96
N PHE A 163 -1.69 5.27 5.86
CA PHE A 163 -2.20 5.97 4.70
C PHE A 163 -3.46 5.32 4.13
N ASN A 164 -3.42 3.99 3.92
CA ASN A 164 -4.56 3.27 3.38
C ASN A 164 -5.75 3.17 4.36
N LEU A 165 -5.51 3.33 5.67
CA LEU A 165 -6.56 3.36 6.69
C LEU A 165 -7.20 4.74 6.87
N ILE A 166 -6.74 5.81 6.19
CA ILE A 166 -7.42 7.11 6.21
C ILE A 166 -8.87 6.92 5.70
N PRO A 167 -9.90 7.39 6.46
CA PRO A 167 -11.29 7.14 6.13
C PRO A 167 -11.82 8.10 5.06
N PHE A 168 -11.11 8.19 3.94
CA PHE A 168 -11.42 9.05 2.81
C PHE A 168 -11.36 8.27 1.47
N PRO A 169 -12.36 8.42 0.56
CA PRO A 169 -12.29 7.80 -0.77
C PRO A 169 -11.08 8.34 -1.58
N PRO A 170 -10.41 7.50 -2.35
CA PRO A 170 -10.69 6.10 -2.69
C PRO A 170 -10.02 5.07 -1.77
N LEU A 171 -9.45 5.48 -0.63
CA LEU A 171 -8.65 4.64 0.26
C LEU A 171 -9.50 3.55 0.96
N ASP A 172 -8.85 2.46 1.35
CA ASP A 172 -9.51 1.32 1.99
C ASP A 172 -10.14 1.65 3.33
N GLY A 173 -9.52 2.55 4.08
CA GLY A 173 -10.00 3.03 5.37
C GLY A 173 -11.43 3.53 5.32
N PHE A 174 -11.87 4.11 4.20
CA PHE A 174 -13.27 4.52 4.03
C PHE A 174 -14.25 3.34 4.15
N LYS A 175 -13.94 2.22 3.50
CA LYS A 175 -14.80 1.02 3.53
C LYS A 175 -14.72 0.30 4.88
N VAL A 176 -13.53 0.26 5.49
CA VAL A 176 -13.32 -0.34 6.82
C VAL A 176 -14.07 0.46 7.88
N PHE A 177 -13.94 1.79 7.90
CA PHE A 177 -14.62 2.68 8.82
C PHE A 177 -16.15 2.63 8.67
N ALA A 178 -16.65 2.54 7.44
CA ALA A 178 -18.08 2.40 7.15
C ALA A 178 -18.65 1.04 7.58
N TRP A 179 -17.79 0.00 7.67
CA TRP A 179 -18.18 -1.32 8.14
C TRP A 179 -18.12 -1.43 9.66
N ASP A 180 -16.94 -1.18 10.27
CA ASP A 180 -16.75 -1.32 11.71
C ASP A 180 -15.66 -0.35 12.19
N LYS A 181 -16.11 0.67 12.94
CA LYS A 181 -15.21 1.72 13.48
C LYS A 181 -14.22 1.19 14.52
N ARG A 182 -14.57 0.12 15.26
CA ARG A 182 -13.71 -0.47 16.29
C ARG A 182 -12.53 -1.20 15.63
N ILE A 183 -12.82 -2.01 14.61
CA ILE A 183 -11.78 -2.70 13.84
C ILE A 183 -10.88 -1.70 13.14
N TRP A 184 -11.46 -0.65 12.54
CA TRP A 184 -10.69 0.45 11.95
C TRP A 184 -9.77 1.11 12.97
N LEU A 185 -10.29 1.45 14.15
CA LEU A 185 -9.53 2.13 15.21
C LEU A 185 -8.37 1.26 15.71
N ILE A 186 -8.59 -0.03 15.94
CA ILE A 186 -7.54 -0.96 16.36
C ILE A 186 -6.44 -1.03 15.31
N ALA A 187 -6.79 -1.19 14.04
CA ALA A 187 -5.81 -1.27 12.96
C ALA A 187 -5.02 0.05 12.82
N MET A 188 -5.70 1.19 12.90
CA MET A 188 -5.06 2.51 12.83
C MET A 188 -4.08 2.74 13.99
N ILE A 189 -4.51 2.45 15.23
CA ILE A 189 -3.63 2.58 16.41
C ILE A 189 -2.43 1.65 16.29
N SER A 190 -2.62 0.41 15.85
CA SER A 190 -1.53 -0.55 15.66
C SER A 190 -0.51 -0.03 14.63
N ALA A 191 -0.98 0.50 13.51
CA ALA A 191 -0.11 1.05 12.47
C ALA A 191 0.65 2.30 12.95
N ILE A 192 -0.02 3.22 13.65
CA ILE A 192 0.59 4.42 14.25
C ILE A 192 1.64 4.01 15.30
N PHE A 193 1.31 3.06 16.17
CA PHE A 193 2.25 2.55 17.17
C PHE A 193 3.52 2.03 16.49
N LEU A 194 3.40 1.14 15.50
CA LEU A 194 4.54 0.61 14.76
C LEU A 194 5.36 1.72 14.07
N TYR A 195 4.74 2.77 13.56
CA TYR A 195 5.44 3.86 12.89
C TYR A 195 6.32 4.67 13.83
N PHE A 196 5.85 4.94 15.06
CA PHE A 196 6.55 5.80 16.00
C PHE A 196 7.50 5.06 16.95
N PHE A 197 7.30 3.76 17.17
CA PHE A 197 8.12 2.95 18.10
C PHE A 197 9.18 2.07 17.39
N VAL A 198 9.32 2.21 16.08
CA VAL A 198 10.41 1.67 15.25
C VAL A 198 11.42 2.79 14.88
#